data_0ffe0542871be9727d2113598d4cdcb2
#
_entry.id   0ffe0542871be9727d2113598d4cdcb2
#
_cell.length_a   1.000
_cell.length_b   1.000
_cell.length_c   1.000
_cell.angle_alpha   90.00
_cell.angle_beta   90.00
_cell.angle_gamma   90.00
#
_symmetry.space_group_name_H-M   'P 1'
#
loop_
_entity.id
_entity.type
_entity.pdbx_description
1 polymer ?
#
loop_
_entity_poly.entity_id
_entity_poly.type
_entity_poly.pdbx_seq_one_letter_code
_entity_poly.pdbx_strand_id
1 'polypeptide(L)'
;NTGYRVQFNSAIGPYKGGLRLHPSVNLGIIKFLGFEQIFKNSLTGLPIGGGKGGSDFDPKGKSDREVMAFCQSFMTELCKYIGADTDVPAGDIGTGAREIGYMFGQYKRIRGLYEGVLTGKGLSYGGSLARTEATGYGLLYFTEELLKINGKDIKGMTVAVSGAGNVAIYAIQKAQQLGAKVVTASDSTGWVYDPDGIDVAALKEIKEVKRARLTEYKKYRPNSEYHEGRGVWSVKVDLALPCATQNELHLEDAKQLVANGCVAVCEGANMPTTLEATQYLQENGVIFAPGKAANAGGVATSA
;
A
#
# COMPACT_ATOMS: atom_id res chain seq x y z
N ASN A 1 10.17 20.59 -14.06
CA ASN A 1 9.12 19.91 -13.32
C ASN A 1 8.55 20.81 -12.23
N THR A 2 7.29 20.63 -11.89
CA THR A 2 6.61 21.38 -10.84
C THR A 2 6.46 20.51 -9.59
N GLY A 3 6.82 21.05 -8.43
CA GLY A 3 6.66 20.38 -7.14
C GLY A 3 5.52 21.00 -6.33
N TYR A 4 4.86 20.15 -5.53
CA TYR A 4 3.74 20.54 -4.68
C TYR A 4 3.92 19.96 -3.27
N ARG A 5 3.54 20.72 -2.24
CA ARG A 5 3.30 20.24 -0.88
C ARG A 5 2.03 20.86 -0.35
N VAL A 6 1.05 20.03 -0.01
CA VAL A 6 -0.21 20.43 0.61
C VAL A 6 -0.18 20.01 2.06
N GLN A 7 -0.10 20.98 2.93
CA GLN A 7 -0.25 20.89 4.38
C GLN A 7 -1.72 21.06 4.69
N PHE A 8 -2.47 19.95 4.74
CA PHE A 8 -3.92 20.00 4.69
C PHE A 8 -4.55 20.28 6.06
N ASN A 9 -4.16 19.53 7.09
CA ASN A 9 -4.70 19.70 8.45
C ASN A 9 -3.69 19.25 9.49
N SER A 10 -3.50 20.06 10.53
CA SER A 10 -2.58 19.81 11.65
C SER A 10 -3.29 19.87 13.02
N ALA A 11 -4.63 19.70 13.06
CA ALA A 11 -5.40 19.87 14.29
C ALA A 11 -4.99 18.87 15.39
N ILE A 12 -4.50 17.67 15.01
CA ILE A 12 -4.11 16.62 15.94
C ILE A 12 -2.59 16.34 15.96
N GLY A 13 -1.79 17.05 15.16
CA GLY A 13 -0.34 16.90 15.14
C GLY A 13 0.31 17.39 13.85
N PRO A 14 1.64 17.23 13.70
CA PRO A 14 2.36 17.64 12.50
C PRO A 14 1.77 17.08 11.22
N TYR A 15 1.86 17.83 10.13
CA TYR A 15 1.44 17.31 8.82
C TYR A 15 2.23 16.07 8.45
N LYS A 16 1.57 15.03 7.96
CA LYS A 16 2.19 13.76 7.62
C LYS A 16 1.62 13.21 6.33
N GLY A 17 2.49 12.80 5.41
CA GLY A 17 2.08 12.08 4.20
C GLY A 17 3.14 12.06 3.11
N GLY A 18 2.97 11.13 2.17
CA GLY A 18 3.95 10.79 1.14
C GLY A 18 4.22 11.88 0.10
N LEU A 19 5.33 11.70 -0.60
CA LEU A 19 5.71 12.48 -1.78
C LEU A 19 5.57 11.56 -3.01
N ARG A 20 4.70 11.91 -3.95
CA ARG A 20 4.49 11.15 -5.19
C ARG A 20 5.32 11.73 -6.32
N LEU A 21 6.13 10.91 -6.99
CA LEU A 21 6.85 11.27 -8.20
C LEU A 21 6.26 10.48 -9.38
N HIS A 22 5.44 11.17 -10.17
CA HIS A 22 4.75 10.56 -11.30
C HIS A 22 4.28 11.63 -12.29
N PRO A 23 4.34 11.39 -13.62
CA PRO A 23 3.94 12.39 -14.62
C PRO A 23 2.53 12.93 -14.49
N SER A 24 1.61 12.16 -13.91
CA SER A 24 0.23 12.59 -13.70
C SER A 24 0.03 13.56 -12.53
N VAL A 25 1.06 13.81 -11.71
CA VAL A 25 0.94 14.66 -10.53
C VAL A 25 0.59 16.09 -10.91
N ASN A 26 -0.46 16.59 -10.30
CA ASN A 26 -0.88 17.98 -10.37
C ASN A 26 -1.47 18.41 -9.03
N LEU A 27 -1.71 19.72 -8.86
CA LEU A 27 -2.20 20.26 -7.59
C LEU A 27 -3.54 19.65 -7.15
N GLY A 28 -4.46 19.36 -8.07
CA GLY A 28 -5.76 18.73 -7.76
C GLY A 28 -5.60 17.36 -7.14
N ILE A 29 -4.77 16.51 -7.73
CA ILE A 29 -4.43 15.18 -7.22
C ILE A 29 -3.78 15.28 -5.84
N ILE A 30 -2.83 16.18 -5.65
CA ILE A 30 -2.14 16.33 -4.34
C ILE A 30 -3.10 16.85 -3.26
N LYS A 31 -4.00 17.76 -3.57
CA LYS A 31 -5.06 18.20 -2.64
C LYS A 31 -5.98 17.05 -2.24
N PHE A 32 -6.46 16.27 -3.20
CA PHE A 32 -7.32 15.11 -2.95
C PHE A 32 -6.60 14.07 -2.05
N LEU A 33 -5.37 13.73 -2.38
CA LEU A 33 -4.59 12.78 -1.59
C LEU A 33 -4.26 13.32 -0.18
N GLY A 34 -4.07 14.63 -0.03
CA GLY A 34 -3.88 15.28 1.27
C GLY A 34 -5.15 15.22 2.12
N PHE A 35 -6.32 15.41 1.51
CA PHE A 35 -7.61 15.23 2.14
C PHE A 35 -7.81 13.79 2.64
N GLU A 36 -7.55 12.80 1.80
CA GLU A 36 -7.63 11.39 2.21
C GLU A 36 -6.66 11.04 3.34
N GLN A 37 -5.49 11.65 3.34
CA GLN A 37 -4.46 11.39 4.35
C GLN A 37 -4.92 11.81 5.75
N ILE A 38 -5.79 12.81 5.89
CA ILE A 38 -6.35 13.23 7.19
C ILE A 38 -7.07 12.06 7.85
N PHE A 39 -7.97 11.42 7.12
CA PHE A 39 -8.77 10.31 7.65
C PHE A 39 -7.89 9.10 7.98
N LYS A 40 -6.97 8.78 7.08
CA LYS A 40 -6.04 7.66 7.29
C LYS A 40 -5.20 7.86 8.56
N ASN A 41 -4.66 9.05 8.76
CA ASN A 41 -3.82 9.35 9.91
C ASN A 41 -4.64 9.39 11.22
N SER A 42 -5.82 9.98 11.21
CA SER A 42 -6.69 10.03 12.40
C SER A 42 -7.10 8.63 12.89
N LEU A 43 -7.31 7.70 11.97
CA LEU A 43 -7.67 6.31 12.29
C LEU A 43 -6.52 5.50 12.92
N THR A 44 -5.29 5.99 12.88
CA THR A 44 -4.17 5.35 13.61
C THR A 44 -4.20 5.60 15.11
N GLY A 45 -4.96 6.61 15.59
CA GLY A 45 -4.94 7.07 16.97
C GLY A 45 -3.67 7.84 17.37
N LEU A 46 -2.77 8.09 16.42
CA LEU A 46 -1.51 8.82 16.66
C LEU A 46 -1.69 10.33 16.45
N PRO A 47 -0.91 11.17 17.14
CA PRO A 47 -1.01 12.63 17.02
C PRO A 47 -0.30 13.14 15.76
N ILE A 48 -0.82 12.76 14.60
CA ILE A 48 -0.31 13.15 13.28
C ILE A 48 -1.42 13.73 12.41
N GLY A 49 -1.16 14.87 11.82
CA GLY A 49 -2.03 15.55 10.88
C GLY A 49 -1.96 14.95 9.46
N GLY A 50 -2.59 15.60 8.51
CA GLY A 50 -2.61 15.17 7.11
C GLY A 50 -1.90 16.12 6.17
N GLY A 51 -1.03 15.58 5.33
CA GLY A 51 -0.36 16.31 4.26
C GLY A 51 -0.03 15.38 3.08
N LYS A 52 0.22 15.97 1.94
CA LYS A 52 0.65 15.25 0.73
C LYS A 52 1.52 16.12 -0.14
N GLY A 53 2.44 15.52 -0.86
CA GLY A 53 3.26 16.26 -1.81
C GLY A 53 3.66 15.42 -3.01
N GLY A 54 4.44 16.01 -3.89
CA GLY A 54 4.96 15.30 -5.05
C GLY A 54 5.33 16.23 -6.19
N SER A 55 5.67 15.62 -7.31
CA SER A 55 6.02 16.33 -8.54
C SER A 55 5.63 15.50 -9.77
N ASP A 56 5.45 16.18 -10.89
CA ASP A 56 5.29 15.60 -12.23
C ASP A 56 6.58 14.99 -12.79
N PHE A 57 7.64 14.95 -12.01
CA PHE A 57 8.88 14.24 -12.37
C PHE A 57 8.66 12.74 -12.46
N ASP A 58 9.08 12.14 -13.57
CA ASP A 58 9.05 10.68 -13.76
C ASP A 58 10.44 10.08 -13.48
N PRO A 59 10.60 9.32 -12.40
CA PRO A 59 11.88 8.65 -12.10
C PRO A 59 12.16 7.43 -12.97
N LYS A 60 11.16 6.92 -13.72
CA LYS A 60 11.34 5.75 -14.57
C LYS A 60 12.29 6.04 -15.71
N GLY A 61 13.25 5.15 -15.94
CA GLY A 61 14.24 5.28 -17.02
C GLY A 61 15.31 6.36 -16.77
N LYS A 62 15.32 6.99 -15.59
CA LYS A 62 16.34 7.94 -15.18
C LYS A 62 17.49 7.22 -14.45
N SER A 63 18.69 7.70 -14.64
CA SER A 63 19.85 7.27 -13.88
C SER A 63 19.75 7.70 -12.41
N ASP A 64 20.48 7.02 -11.53
CA ASP A 64 20.56 7.40 -10.11
C ASP A 64 21.03 8.84 -9.92
N ARG A 65 21.94 9.30 -10.78
CA ARG A 65 22.44 10.69 -10.77
C ARG A 65 21.33 11.71 -11.08
N GLU A 66 20.50 11.43 -12.08
CA GLU A 66 19.39 12.32 -12.47
C GLU A 66 18.33 12.36 -11.36
N VAL A 67 17.98 11.18 -10.80
CA VAL A 67 17.03 11.09 -9.69
C VAL A 67 17.56 11.80 -8.45
N MET A 68 18.84 11.62 -8.12
CA MET A 68 19.48 12.31 -6.99
C MET A 68 19.49 13.82 -7.19
N ALA A 69 19.84 14.30 -8.38
CA ALA A 69 19.85 15.73 -8.69
C ALA A 69 18.45 16.36 -8.54
N PHE A 70 17.41 15.65 -9.03
CA PHE A 70 16.03 16.08 -8.82
C PHE A 70 15.65 16.12 -7.34
N CYS A 71 15.91 15.05 -6.59
CA CYS A 71 15.60 14.97 -5.15
C CYS A 71 16.30 16.06 -4.34
N GLN A 72 17.54 16.36 -4.65
CA GLN A 72 18.30 17.45 -4.03
C GLN A 72 17.70 18.82 -4.34
N SER A 73 17.37 19.09 -5.61
CA SER A 73 16.74 20.33 -6.03
C SER A 73 15.36 20.51 -5.37
N PHE A 74 14.53 19.47 -5.39
CA PHE A 74 13.21 19.48 -4.76
C PHE A 74 13.30 19.73 -3.25
N MET A 75 14.23 19.07 -2.55
CA MET A 75 14.43 19.24 -1.12
C MET A 75 14.99 20.62 -0.77
N THR A 76 15.79 21.23 -1.63
CA THR A 76 16.31 22.60 -1.42
C THR A 76 15.18 23.62 -1.22
N GLU A 77 14.09 23.46 -1.94
CA GLU A 77 12.90 24.30 -1.75
C GLU A 77 12.00 23.80 -0.62
N LEU A 78 11.77 22.49 -0.54
CA LEU A 78 10.86 21.89 0.43
C LEU A 78 11.35 22.02 1.88
N CYS A 79 12.66 22.01 2.14
CA CYS A 79 13.24 22.07 3.49
C CYS A 79 12.85 23.32 4.30
N LYS A 80 12.35 24.36 3.63
CA LYS A 80 11.87 25.59 4.27
C LYS A 80 10.53 25.40 5.01
N TYR A 81 9.79 24.36 4.69
CA TYR A 81 8.40 24.14 5.12
C TYR A 81 8.19 22.88 5.94
N ILE A 82 9.21 22.02 6.06
CA ILE A 82 9.14 20.73 6.73
C ILE A 82 10.06 20.67 7.95
N GLY A 83 9.78 19.74 8.84
CA GLY A 83 10.54 19.49 10.06
C GLY A 83 9.87 18.42 10.91
N ALA A 84 10.57 17.87 11.89
CA ALA A 84 10.10 16.79 12.75
C ALA A 84 8.76 17.10 13.44
N ASP A 85 8.58 18.35 13.88
CA ASP A 85 7.41 18.81 14.63
C ASP A 85 6.43 19.64 13.78
N THR A 86 6.74 19.82 12.48
CA THR A 86 5.92 20.67 11.59
C THR A 86 5.26 19.86 10.50
N ASP A 87 6.07 19.18 9.69
CA ASP A 87 5.60 18.39 8.55
C ASP A 87 6.61 17.30 8.23
N VAL A 88 6.17 16.07 8.25
CA VAL A 88 7.00 14.88 8.06
C VAL A 88 6.61 14.14 6.78
N PRO A 89 7.26 14.43 5.64
CA PRO A 89 7.01 13.68 4.41
C PRO A 89 7.45 12.22 4.50
N ALA A 90 6.92 11.41 3.58
CA ALA A 90 7.17 9.96 3.49
C ALA A 90 7.29 9.52 2.03
N GLY A 91 7.55 8.23 1.81
CA GLY A 91 7.48 7.61 0.49
C GLY A 91 6.06 7.49 -0.04
N ASP A 92 5.93 7.41 -1.36
CA ASP A 92 4.71 7.14 -2.12
C ASP A 92 5.12 6.61 -3.51
N ILE A 93 4.22 6.57 -4.49
CA ILE A 93 4.55 6.17 -5.86
C ILE A 93 5.75 6.98 -6.38
N GLY A 94 6.74 6.27 -6.90
CA GLY A 94 7.96 6.86 -7.44
C GLY A 94 8.96 7.39 -6.38
N THR A 95 8.65 7.24 -5.09
CA THR A 95 9.52 7.68 -3.99
C THR A 95 9.71 6.53 -3.01
N GLY A 96 10.78 5.79 -3.17
CA GLY A 96 11.20 4.71 -2.28
C GLY A 96 12.34 5.12 -1.33
N ALA A 97 12.96 4.11 -0.73
CA ALA A 97 14.08 4.32 0.21
C ALA A 97 15.26 5.09 -0.40
N ARG A 98 15.53 4.87 -1.71
CA ARG A 98 16.58 5.59 -2.45
C ARG A 98 16.30 7.09 -2.52
N GLU A 99 15.11 7.48 -2.96
CA GLU A 99 14.69 8.88 -3.08
C GLU A 99 14.63 9.56 -1.72
N ILE A 100 14.09 8.88 -0.72
CA ILE A 100 14.06 9.36 0.67
C ILE A 100 15.49 9.57 1.19
N GLY A 101 16.42 8.68 0.88
CA GLY A 101 17.83 8.82 1.23
C GLY A 101 18.46 10.08 0.62
N TYR A 102 18.22 10.33 -0.67
CA TYR A 102 18.71 11.53 -1.34
C TYR A 102 18.12 12.81 -0.76
N MET A 103 16.83 12.82 -0.46
CA MET A 103 16.13 13.95 0.15
C MET A 103 16.62 14.21 1.58
N PHE A 104 16.77 13.16 2.39
CA PHE A 104 17.26 13.31 3.76
C PHE A 104 18.70 13.81 3.83
N GLY A 105 19.57 13.29 2.96
CA GLY A 105 20.95 13.79 2.83
C GLY A 105 21.01 15.28 2.50
N GLN A 106 20.16 15.74 1.58
CA GLN A 106 20.09 17.16 1.23
C GLN A 106 19.49 18.01 2.35
N TYR A 107 18.43 17.53 3.04
CA TYR A 107 17.88 18.21 4.21
C TYR A 107 18.94 18.43 5.28
N LYS A 108 19.63 17.34 5.67
CA LYS A 108 20.73 17.39 6.64
C LYS A 108 21.83 18.37 6.22
N ARG A 109 22.18 18.37 4.93
CA ARG A 109 23.22 19.28 4.38
C ARG A 109 22.85 20.75 4.50
N ILE A 110 21.57 21.10 4.26
CA ILE A 110 21.08 22.48 4.28
C ILE A 110 20.79 22.94 5.72
N ARG A 111 20.07 22.12 6.49
CA ARG A 111 19.60 22.49 7.82
C ARG A 111 20.63 22.25 8.92
N GLY A 112 21.64 21.42 8.68
CA GLY A 112 22.61 21.04 9.69
C GLY A 112 22.03 20.14 10.80
N LEU A 113 20.81 19.60 10.62
CA LEU A 113 20.07 18.84 11.61
C LEU A 113 19.96 17.36 11.21
N TYR A 114 20.06 16.50 12.22
CA TYR A 114 19.73 15.07 12.12
C TYR A 114 18.50 14.81 12.99
N GLU A 115 17.34 14.84 12.37
CA GLU A 115 16.05 14.76 13.07
C GLU A 115 15.04 13.87 12.35
N GLY A 116 13.87 13.64 12.96
CA GLY A 116 12.81 12.77 12.47
C GLY A 116 11.98 13.33 11.30
N VAL A 117 12.60 14.06 10.37
CA VAL A 117 11.86 14.83 9.34
C VAL A 117 11.30 14.04 8.19
N LEU A 118 11.86 12.92 7.82
CA LEU A 118 11.41 12.06 6.73
C LEU A 118 11.23 10.64 7.23
N THR A 119 10.17 9.95 6.77
CA THR A 119 10.00 8.53 7.07
C THR A 119 10.21 7.67 5.84
N GLY A 120 10.56 6.39 6.05
CA GLY A 120 11.03 5.50 4.98
C GLY A 120 12.54 5.56 4.75
N LYS A 121 13.28 6.11 5.71
CA LYS A 121 14.75 6.12 5.72
C LYS A 121 15.32 4.71 5.89
N GLY A 122 16.56 4.50 5.46
CA GLY A 122 17.31 3.29 5.76
C GLY A 122 17.61 3.15 7.27
N LEU A 123 17.76 1.92 7.75
CA LEU A 123 18.01 1.64 9.17
C LEU A 123 19.26 2.32 9.71
N SER A 124 20.30 2.47 8.88
CA SER A 124 21.56 3.10 9.27
C SER A 124 21.49 4.63 9.48
N TYR A 125 20.37 5.27 9.10
CA TYR A 125 20.17 6.71 9.24
C TYR A 125 18.76 7.08 9.72
N GLY A 126 18.27 6.37 10.73
CA GLY A 126 17.05 6.72 11.45
C GLY A 126 15.77 6.11 10.91
N GLY A 127 15.85 5.03 10.13
CA GLY A 127 14.69 4.27 9.66
C GLY A 127 14.11 3.36 10.74
N SER A 128 12.83 3.02 10.60
CA SER A 128 12.10 2.11 11.49
C SER A 128 12.21 0.66 11.02
N LEU A 129 12.34 -0.28 11.96
CA LEU A 129 12.18 -1.70 11.70
C LEU A 129 10.74 -2.03 11.29
N ALA A 130 10.57 -3.16 10.61
CA ALA A 130 9.27 -3.69 10.16
C ALA A 130 8.45 -2.77 9.22
N ARG A 131 9.04 -1.68 8.69
CA ARG A 131 8.32 -0.77 7.79
C ARG A 131 7.92 -1.43 6.47
N THR A 132 8.74 -2.37 5.99
CA THR A 132 8.50 -3.09 4.73
C THR A 132 7.23 -3.94 4.81
N GLU A 133 7.01 -4.64 5.92
CA GLU A 133 5.87 -5.50 6.18
C GLU A 133 4.63 -4.75 6.67
N ALA A 134 4.82 -3.55 7.20
CA ALA A 134 3.83 -2.87 8.03
C ALA A 134 2.45 -2.69 7.39
N THR A 135 2.36 -2.43 6.10
CA THR A 135 1.07 -2.25 5.44
C THR A 135 0.33 -3.58 5.31
N GLY A 136 1.01 -4.62 4.81
CA GLY A 136 0.42 -5.94 4.67
C GLY A 136 0.08 -6.60 6.01
N TYR A 137 0.98 -6.49 6.98
CA TYR A 137 0.74 -7.01 8.33
C TYR A 137 -0.38 -6.25 9.04
N GLY A 138 -0.38 -4.92 8.97
CA GLY A 138 -1.43 -4.09 9.55
C GLY A 138 -2.80 -4.38 8.97
N LEU A 139 -2.89 -4.63 7.65
CA LEU A 139 -4.10 -5.08 6.99
C LEU A 139 -4.65 -6.34 7.67
N LEU A 140 -3.81 -7.33 7.92
CA LEU A 140 -4.25 -8.59 8.50
C LEU A 140 -4.58 -8.48 9.99
N TYR A 141 -3.86 -7.68 10.77
CA TYR A 141 -4.24 -7.40 12.15
C TYR A 141 -5.59 -6.70 12.23
N PHE A 142 -5.81 -5.69 11.36
CA PHE A 142 -7.11 -5.02 11.27
C PHE A 142 -8.23 -6.01 10.87
N THR A 143 -7.98 -6.84 9.86
CA THR A 143 -8.93 -7.84 9.38
C THR A 143 -9.28 -8.86 10.47
N GLU A 144 -8.27 -9.34 11.21
CA GLU A 144 -8.46 -10.29 12.31
C GLU A 144 -9.37 -9.69 13.39
N GLU A 145 -9.11 -8.46 13.84
CA GLU A 145 -9.96 -7.78 14.83
C GLU A 145 -11.37 -7.52 14.30
N LEU A 146 -11.50 -7.09 13.04
CA LEU A 146 -12.78 -6.88 12.41
C LEU A 146 -13.63 -8.17 12.36
N LEU A 147 -13.01 -9.29 12.00
CA LEU A 147 -13.66 -10.59 11.97
C LEU A 147 -14.07 -11.03 13.38
N LYS A 148 -13.22 -10.87 14.40
CA LYS A 148 -13.53 -11.20 15.80
C LYS A 148 -14.75 -10.43 16.33
N ILE A 149 -14.83 -9.11 16.07
CA ILE A 149 -15.97 -8.29 16.45
C ILE A 149 -17.27 -8.80 15.81
N ASN A 150 -17.17 -9.39 14.62
CA ASN A 150 -18.31 -10.00 13.90
C ASN A 150 -18.50 -11.50 14.20
N GLY A 151 -17.87 -12.03 15.26
CA GLY A 151 -18.02 -13.42 15.68
C GLY A 151 -17.39 -14.43 14.73
N LYS A 152 -16.37 -14.03 13.97
CA LYS A 152 -15.66 -14.86 12.97
C LYS A 152 -14.18 -14.98 13.33
N ASP A 153 -13.55 -16.04 12.82
CA ASP A 153 -12.12 -16.28 12.95
C ASP A 153 -11.50 -16.42 11.55
N ILE A 154 -10.37 -15.78 11.34
CA ILE A 154 -9.61 -15.87 10.08
C ILE A 154 -9.00 -17.26 9.88
N LYS A 155 -8.75 -17.99 10.97
CA LYS A 155 -8.15 -19.32 10.92
C LYS A 155 -9.02 -20.28 10.13
N GLY A 156 -8.42 -20.92 9.13
CA GLY A 156 -9.10 -21.86 8.23
C GLY A 156 -9.84 -21.21 7.07
N MET A 157 -9.95 -19.88 7.02
CA MET A 157 -10.56 -19.20 5.87
C MET A 157 -9.72 -19.37 4.61
N THR A 158 -10.41 -19.49 3.47
CA THR A 158 -9.81 -19.37 2.14
C THR A 158 -9.83 -17.91 1.71
N VAL A 159 -8.68 -17.41 1.24
CA VAL A 159 -8.47 -15.97 0.98
C VAL A 159 -8.03 -15.75 -0.46
N ALA A 160 -8.67 -14.79 -1.13
CA ALA A 160 -8.17 -14.22 -2.38
C ALA A 160 -7.41 -12.92 -2.11
N VAL A 161 -6.22 -12.80 -2.68
CA VAL A 161 -5.40 -11.58 -2.66
C VAL A 161 -5.13 -11.18 -4.10
N SER A 162 -5.36 -9.90 -4.43
CA SER A 162 -4.86 -9.32 -5.67
C SER A 162 -3.51 -8.64 -5.45
N GLY A 163 -2.74 -8.52 -6.54
CA GLY A 163 -1.39 -7.98 -6.48
C GLY A 163 -0.33 -9.03 -6.15
N ALA A 164 0.90 -8.65 -6.38
CA ALA A 164 2.12 -9.38 -6.02
C ALA A 164 3.25 -8.39 -5.68
N GLY A 165 2.89 -7.18 -5.28
CA GLY A 165 3.80 -6.16 -4.77
C GLY A 165 3.96 -6.26 -3.24
N ASN A 166 4.59 -5.26 -2.65
CA ASN A 166 4.89 -5.22 -1.23
C ASN A 166 3.67 -5.53 -0.34
N VAL A 167 2.56 -4.81 -0.51
CA VAL A 167 1.36 -5.00 0.32
C VAL A 167 0.83 -6.43 0.20
N ALA A 168 0.69 -6.94 -1.03
CA ALA A 168 0.16 -8.26 -1.30
C ALA A 168 1.04 -9.38 -0.72
N ILE A 169 2.36 -9.33 -0.95
CA ILE A 169 3.30 -10.34 -0.45
C ILE A 169 3.22 -10.47 1.08
N TYR A 170 3.25 -9.34 1.79
CA TYR A 170 3.22 -9.37 3.26
C TYR A 170 1.82 -9.61 3.81
N ALA A 171 0.75 -9.25 3.08
CA ALA A 171 -0.61 -9.68 3.42
C ALA A 171 -0.78 -11.20 3.31
N ILE A 172 -0.31 -11.81 2.22
CA ILE A 172 -0.32 -13.26 2.03
C ILE A 172 0.46 -13.95 3.16
N GLN A 173 1.69 -13.48 3.42
CA GLN A 173 2.53 -14.04 4.47
C GLN A 173 1.85 -14.00 5.84
N LYS A 174 1.25 -12.87 6.23
CA LYS A 174 0.60 -12.72 7.52
C LYS A 174 -0.70 -13.53 7.60
N ALA A 175 -1.51 -13.57 6.55
CA ALA A 175 -2.73 -14.37 6.50
C ALA A 175 -2.42 -15.85 6.76
N GLN A 176 -1.39 -16.38 6.12
CA GLN A 176 -0.94 -17.76 6.34
C GLN A 176 -0.42 -18.01 7.77
N GLN A 177 0.31 -17.03 8.35
CA GLN A 177 0.74 -17.10 9.75
C GLN A 177 -0.46 -17.15 10.72
N LEU A 178 -1.56 -16.49 10.39
CA LEU A 178 -2.81 -16.52 11.17
C LEU A 178 -3.66 -17.78 10.90
N GLY A 179 -3.19 -18.67 10.05
CA GLY A 179 -3.84 -19.95 9.76
C GLY A 179 -4.86 -19.92 8.63
N ALA A 180 -4.91 -18.85 7.84
CA ALA A 180 -5.72 -18.79 6.62
C ALA A 180 -4.98 -19.44 5.44
N LYS A 181 -5.73 -19.85 4.41
CA LYS A 181 -5.21 -20.38 3.16
C LYS A 181 -5.40 -19.35 2.04
N VAL A 182 -4.32 -18.72 1.62
CA VAL A 182 -4.35 -17.76 0.50
C VAL A 182 -4.14 -18.51 -0.81
N VAL A 183 -5.07 -18.39 -1.73
CA VAL A 183 -5.10 -19.19 -2.97
C VAL A 183 -4.84 -18.40 -4.25
N THR A 184 -4.75 -17.07 -4.18
CA THR A 184 -4.51 -16.23 -5.36
C THR A 184 -3.45 -15.16 -5.14
N ALA A 185 -2.79 -14.76 -6.22
CA ALA A 185 -1.99 -13.53 -6.35
C ALA A 185 -2.12 -13.04 -7.80
N SER A 186 -1.89 -11.74 -8.06
CA SER A 186 -2.01 -11.20 -9.42
C SER A 186 -0.95 -10.15 -9.73
N ASP A 187 -0.67 -9.95 -11.00
CA ASP A 187 0.09 -8.79 -11.49
C ASP A 187 -0.60 -8.18 -12.73
N SER A 188 0.05 -7.22 -13.38
CA SER A 188 -0.56 -6.52 -14.51
C SER A 188 -0.77 -7.38 -15.78
N THR A 189 -0.26 -8.59 -15.82
CA THR A 189 -0.41 -9.51 -16.96
C THR A 189 -1.45 -10.60 -16.71
N GLY A 190 -1.69 -10.95 -15.45
CA GLY A 190 -2.62 -12.01 -15.10
C GLY A 190 -2.58 -12.36 -13.62
N TRP A 191 -3.13 -13.53 -13.30
CA TRP A 191 -3.23 -14.00 -11.93
C TRP A 191 -2.99 -15.49 -11.83
N VAL A 192 -2.59 -15.91 -10.66
CA VAL A 192 -2.39 -17.33 -10.33
C VAL A 192 -3.46 -17.81 -9.35
N TYR A 193 -3.89 -19.05 -9.55
CA TYR A 193 -4.66 -19.82 -8.58
C TYR A 193 -3.82 -21.01 -8.13
N ASP A 194 -3.58 -21.13 -6.83
CA ASP A 194 -2.89 -22.26 -6.23
C ASP A 194 -3.81 -22.90 -5.18
N PRO A 195 -4.45 -24.05 -5.50
CA PRO A 195 -5.38 -24.70 -4.59
C PRO A 195 -4.72 -25.19 -3.29
N ASP A 196 -3.41 -25.41 -3.32
CA ASP A 196 -2.62 -25.82 -2.15
C ASP A 196 -2.19 -24.65 -1.26
N GLY A 197 -2.40 -23.41 -1.74
CA GLY A 197 -2.01 -22.16 -1.10
C GLY A 197 -0.75 -21.56 -1.72
N ILE A 198 -0.76 -20.23 -1.83
CA ILE A 198 0.36 -19.45 -2.42
C ILE A 198 1.66 -19.70 -1.64
N ASP A 199 2.70 -20.05 -2.36
CA ASP A 199 4.05 -20.16 -1.83
C ASP A 199 4.70 -18.77 -1.80
N VAL A 200 4.84 -18.21 -0.59
CA VAL A 200 5.41 -16.87 -0.38
C VAL A 200 6.88 -16.79 -0.78
N ALA A 201 7.65 -17.87 -0.58
CA ALA A 201 9.06 -17.88 -0.95
C ALA A 201 9.22 -17.82 -2.47
N ALA A 202 8.43 -18.61 -3.20
CA ALA A 202 8.38 -18.56 -4.66
C ALA A 202 7.94 -17.18 -5.16
N LEU A 203 6.92 -16.60 -4.52
CA LEU A 203 6.41 -15.27 -4.89
C LEU A 203 7.48 -14.18 -4.71
N LYS A 204 8.18 -14.18 -3.58
CA LYS A 204 9.31 -13.26 -3.31
C LYS A 204 10.45 -13.44 -4.30
N GLU A 205 10.85 -14.68 -4.57
CA GLU A 205 11.90 -14.97 -5.55
C GLU A 205 11.55 -14.41 -6.93
N ILE A 206 10.30 -14.59 -7.38
CA ILE A 206 9.85 -14.08 -8.68
C ILE A 206 9.81 -12.55 -8.70
N LYS A 207 9.21 -11.94 -7.67
CA LYS A 207 8.87 -10.50 -7.70
C LYS A 207 9.98 -9.60 -7.18
N GLU A 208 10.66 -9.99 -6.11
CA GLU A 208 11.68 -9.16 -5.45
C GLU A 208 13.08 -9.42 -6.00
N VAL A 209 13.42 -10.70 -6.26
CA VAL A 209 14.75 -11.08 -6.73
C VAL A 209 14.83 -11.01 -8.26
N LYS A 210 14.00 -11.80 -8.96
CA LYS A 210 14.02 -11.89 -10.43
C LYS A 210 13.33 -10.72 -11.13
N ARG A 211 12.46 -10.00 -10.41
CA ARG A 211 11.61 -8.94 -10.97
C ARG A 211 10.80 -9.39 -12.19
N ALA A 212 10.41 -10.66 -12.20
CA ALA A 212 9.69 -11.32 -13.27
C ALA A 212 8.16 -11.23 -13.11
N ARG A 213 7.43 -11.81 -14.06
CA ARG A 213 5.97 -11.90 -14.06
C ARG A 213 5.50 -13.20 -13.41
N LEU A 214 4.23 -13.24 -12.99
CA LEU A 214 3.64 -14.42 -12.35
C LEU A 214 3.49 -15.62 -13.30
N THR A 215 3.69 -15.44 -14.60
CA THR A 215 3.86 -16.54 -15.57
C THR A 215 4.93 -17.56 -15.15
N GLU A 216 5.92 -17.11 -14.37
CA GLU A 216 6.99 -17.96 -13.84
C GLU A 216 6.54 -18.84 -12.66
N TYR A 217 5.39 -18.52 -12.00
CA TYR A 217 4.99 -19.15 -10.75
C TYR A 217 4.77 -20.67 -10.89
N LYS A 218 4.23 -21.11 -12.02
CA LYS A 218 4.01 -22.54 -12.30
C LYS A 218 5.30 -23.38 -12.29
N LYS A 219 6.46 -22.76 -12.51
CA LYS A 219 7.76 -23.46 -12.41
C LYS A 219 8.09 -23.88 -10.97
N TYR A 220 7.60 -23.15 -10.00
CA TYR A 220 7.78 -23.44 -8.57
C TYR A 220 6.63 -24.29 -8.01
N ARG A 221 5.42 -24.10 -8.53
CA ARG A 221 4.19 -24.74 -8.08
C ARG A 221 3.45 -25.36 -9.27
N PRO A 222 3.81 -26.58 -9.68
CA PRO A 222 3.26 -27.21 -10.90
C PRO A 222 1.74 -27.40 -10.90
N ASN A 223 1.12 -27.55 -9.71
CA ASN A 223 -0.34 -27.70 -9.54
C ASN A 223 -1.10 -26.37 -9.64
N SER A 224 -0.39 -25.25 -9.68
CA SER A 224 -1.03 -23.95 -9.82
C SER A 224 -1.48 -23.68 -11.26
N GLU A 225 -2.46 -22.81 -11.40
CA GLU A 225 -2.96 -22.33 -12.68
C GLU A 225 -2.59 -20.87 -12.87
N TYR A 226 -2.17 -20.49 -14.07
CA TYR A 226 -1.99 -19.10 -14.47
C TYR A 226 -3.05 -18.72 -15.48
N HIS A 227 -3.71 -17.59 -15.24
CA HIS A 227 -4.75 -17.04 -16.09
C HIS A 227 -4.34 -15.62 -16.53
N GLU A 228 -4.47 -15.32 -17.82
CA GLU A 228 -4.22 -13.99 -18.35
C GLU A 228 -5.35 -13.01 -17.99
N GLY A 229 -5.02 -11.73 -17.85
CA GLY A 229 -5.98 -10.68 -17.60
C GLY A 229 -6.54 -10.67 -16.19
N ARG A 230 -7.83 -10.32 -16.06
CA ARG A 230 -8.54 -10.16 -14.79
C ARG A 230 -9.30 -11.44 -14.44
N GLY A 231 -9.57 -11.66 -13.15
CA GLY A 231 -10.37 -12.82 -12.73
C GLY A 231 -10.13 -13.31 -11.30
N VAL A 232 -9.26 -12.65 -10.54
CA VAL A 232 -8.95 -13.02 -9.13
C VAL A 232 -10.21 -13.23 -8.30
N TRP A 233 -11.22 -12.39 -8.49
CA TRP A 233 -12.46 -12.37 -7.68
C TRP A 233 -13.49 -13.44 -8.09
N SER A 234 -13.20 -14.22 -9.15
CA SER A 234 -14.05 -15.36 -9.56
C SER A 234 -13.89 -16.58 -8.67
N VAL A 235 -12.78 -16.68 -7.94
CA VAL A 235 -12.48 -17.81 -7.07
C VAL A 235 -13.39 -17.79 -5.84
N LYS A 236 -13.92 -18.95 -5.48
CA LYS A 236 -14.73 -19.08 -4.25
C LYS A 236 -13.83 -18.97 -3.04
N VAL A 237 -14.04 -17.90 -2.26
CA VAL A 237 -13.24 -17.58 -1.06
C VAL A 237 -14.13 -17.01 0.04
N ASP A 238 -13.66 -17.10 1.28
CA ASP A 238 -14.31 -16.53 2.45
C ASP A 238 -13.93 -15.05 2.62
N LEU A 239 -12.72 -14.68 2.27
CA LEU A 239 -12.14 -13.34 2.47
C LEU A 239 -11.47 -12.85 1.19
N ALA A 240 -11.71 -11.60 0.83
CA ALA A 240 -11.06 -10.93 -0.30
C ALA A 240 -10.22 -9.73 0.18
N LEU A 241 -8.96 -9.69 -0.23
CA LEU A 241 -7.98 -8.65 0.11
C LEU A 241 -7.47 -7.96 -1.17
N PRO A 242 -8.13 -6.89 -1.63
CA PRO A 242 -7.65 -6.11 -2.77
C PRO A 242 -6.36 -5.36 -2.42
N CYS A 243 -5.21 -5.80 -2.96
CA CYS A 243 -3.88 -5.29 -2.63
C CYS A 243 -3.08 -4.80 -3.85
N ALA A 244 -3.70 -4.67 -5.01
CA ALA A 244 -3.01 -4.28 -6.25
C ALA A 244 -3.14 -2.78 -6.56
N THR A 245 -4.26 -2.37 -7.16
CA THR A 245 -4.41 -1.02 -7.71
C THR A 245 -5.79 -0.43 -7.42
N GLN A 246 -5.87 0.89 -7.60
CA GLN A 246 -7.13 1.61 -7.52
C GLN A 246 -8.14 1.08 -8.56
N ASN A 247 -9.41 1.01 -8.16
CA ASN A 247 -10.54 0.58 -9.01
C ASN A 247 -10.32 -0.79 -9.67
N GLU A 248 -9.78 -1.76 -8.95
CA GLU A 248 -9.58 -3.11 -9.47
C GLU A 248 -10.74 -4.07 -9.21
N LEU A 249 -11.59 -3.79 -8.23
CA LEU A 249 -12.77 -4.57 -7.89
C LEU A 249 -14.03 -3.81 -8.32
N HIS A 250 -14.68 -4.29 -9.37
CA HIS A 250 -15.86 -3.69 -9.96
C HIS A 250 -17.15 -4.36 -9.48
N LEU A 251 -18.31 -3.81 -9.89
CA LEU A 251 -19.62 -4.33 -9.50
C LEU A 251 -19.79 -5.81 -9.83
N GLU A 252 -19.36 -6.26 -11.03
CA GLU A 252 -19.50 -7.66 -11.43
C GLU A 252 -18.62 -8.59 -10.56
N ASP A 253 -17.44 -8.14 -10.16
CA ASP A 253 -16.57 -8.85 -9.22
C ASP A 253 -17.24 -8.96 -7.84
N ALA A 254 -17.87 -7.88 -7.38
CA ALA A 254 -18.61 -7.86 -6.11
C ALA A 254 -19.80 -8.83 -6.13
N LYS A 255 -20.58 -8.86 -7.22
CA LYS A 255 -21.67 -9.83 -7.40
C LYS A 255 -21.17 -11.28 -7.31
N GLN A 256 -20.01 -11.54 -7.91
CA GLN A 256 -19.41 -12.88 -7.90
C GLN A 256 -18.92 -13.26 -6.51
N LEU A 257 -18.26 -12.35 -5.77
CA LEU A 257 -17.86 -12.59 -4.39
C LEU A 257 -19.06 -12.89 -3.48
N VAL A 258 -20.14 -12.11 -3.60
CA VAL A 258 -21.39 -12.36 -2.85
C VAL A 258 -22.00 -13.72 -3.19
N ALA A 259 -22.12 -14.05 -4.48
CA ALA A 259 -22.66 -15.33 -4.94
C ALA A 259 -21.82 -16.52 -4.46
N ASN A 260 -20.51 -16.34 -4.31
CA ASN A 260 -19.59 -17.35 -3.80
C ASN A 260 -19.56 -17.44 -2.25
N GLY A 261 -20.29 -16.57 -1.56
CA GLY A 261 -20.39 -16.59 -0.09
C GLY A 261 -19.23 -15.90 0.62
N CYS A 262 -18.55 -14.96 -0.03
CA CYS A 262 -17.50 -14.15 0.61
C CYS A 262 -18.06 -13.38 1.80
N VAL A 263 -17.41 -13.48 2.96
CA VAL A 263 -17.92 -12.89 4.20
C VAL A 263 -17.33 -11.51 4.48
N ALA A 264 -16.14 -11.21 3.95
CA ALA A 264 -15.50 -9.92 4.16
C ALA A 264 -14.62 -9.50 2.98
N VAL A 265 -14.56 -8.19 2.75
CA VAL A 265 -13.62 -7.52 1.82
C VAL A 265 -12.87 -6.46 2.61
N CYS A 266 -11.53 -6.58 2.69
CA CYS A 266 -10.66 -5.66 3.42
C CYS A 266 -9.59 -5.09 2.49
N GLU A 267 -9.60 -3.78 2.29
CA GLU A 267 -8.77 -3.12 1.29
C GLU A 267 -7.32 -2.90 1.75
N GLY A 268 -6.38 -3.55 1.08
CA GLY A 268 -4.93 -3.30 1.25
C GLY A 268 -4.40 -2.18 0.36
N ALA A 269 -4.93 -2.03 -0.84
CA ALA A 269 -4.65 -0.91 -1.73
C ALA A 269 -5.45 0.35 -1.36
N ASN A 270 -5.14 1.47 -1.99
CA ASN A 270 -5.93 2.69 -1.84
C ASN A 270 -7.09 2.69 -2.85
N MET A 271 -8.33 2.71 -2.34
CA MET A 271 -9.57 2.72 -3.14
C MET A 271 -9.60 1.66 -4.25
N PRO A 272 -9.33 0.39 -3.95
CA PRO A 272 -9.35 -0.66 -4.97
C PRO A 272 -10.75 -1.05 -5.41
N THR A 273 -11.75 -0.85 -4.55
CA THR A 273 -13.16 -1.19 -4.81
C THR A 273 -13.90 0.03 -5.33
N THR A 274 -14.64 -0.12 -6.44
CA THR A 274 -15.46 0.98 -6.96
C THR A 274 -16.62 1.30 -6.02
N LEU A 275 -17.16 2.51 -6.09
CA LEU A 275 -18.27 2.92 -5.21
C LEU A 275 -19.49 2.00 -5.34
N GLU A 276 -19.85 1.66 -6.57
CA GLU A 276 -20.97 0.75 -6.87
C GLU A 276 -20.75 -0.65 -6.29
N ALA A 277 -19.52 -1.16 -6.39
CA ALA A 277 -19.14 -2.45 -5.81
C ALA A 277 -19.19 -2.40 -4.28
N THR A 278 -18.70 -1.31 -3.66
CA THR A 278 -18.76 -1.11 -2.21
C THR A 278 -20.20 -1.10 -1.71
N GLN A 279 -21.08 -0.36 -2.33
CA GLN A 279 -22.50 -0.31 -1.99
C GLN A 279 -23.15 -1.69 -2.09
N TYR A 280 -22.91 -2.39 -3.20
CA TYR A 280 -23.45 -3.74 -3.43
C TYR A 280 -22.98 -4.74 -2.35
N LEU A 281 -21.69 -4.73 -1.99
CA LEU A 281 -21.14 -5.59 -0.94
C LEU A 281 -21.83 -5.34 0.41
N GLN A 282 -21.95 -4.07 0.80
CA GLN A 282 -22.58 -3.66 2.07
C GLN A 282 -24.07 -4.02 2.11
N GLU A 283 -24.83 -3.76 1.03
CA GLU A 283 -26.25 -4.10 0.92
C GLU A 283 -26.51 -5.62 0.99
N ASN A 284 -25.53 -6.43 0.60
CA ASN A 284 -25.61 -7.89 0.69
C ASN A 284 -24.93 -8.48 1.93
N GLY A 285 -24.67 -7.66 2.96
CA GLY A 285 -24.19 -8.11 4.26
C GLY A 285 -22.74 -8.56 4.30
N VAL A 286 -21.92 -8.23 3.29
CA VAL A 286 -20.47 -8.47 3.31
C VAL A 286 -19.81 -7.42 4.20
N ILE A 287 -18.99 -7.85 5.15
CA ILE A 287 -18.20 -6.97 6.01
C ILE A 287 -17.18 -6.23 5.12
N PHE A 288 -17.22 -4.90 5.13
CA PHE A 288 -16.34 -4.09 4.28
C PHE A 288 -15.43 -3.20 5.10
N ALA A 289 -14.12 -3.30 4.87
CA ALA A 289 -13.10 -2.46 5.49
C ALA A 289 -12.41 -1.58 4.46
N PRO A 290 -12.64 -0.26 4.48
CA PRO A 290 -12.03 0.67 3.53
C PRO A 290 -10.53 0.81 3.75
N GLY A 291 -9.77 1.01 2.67
CA GLY A 291 -8.31 1.12 2.70
C GLY A 291 -7.78 2.16 3.69
N LYS A 292 -8.48 3.27 3.87
CA LYS A 292 -8.11 4.32 4.84
C LYS A 292 -7.92 3.79 6.27
N ALA A 293 -8.72 2.81 6.67
CA ALA A 293 -8.60 2.13 7.96
C ALA A 293 -7.69 0.90 7.85
N ALA A 294 -8.00 0.00 6.95
CA ALA A 294 -7.38 -1.32 6.88
C ALA A 294 -5.89 -1.27 6.50
N ASN A 295 -5.46 -0.33 5.63
CA ASN A 295 -4.07 -0.24 5.19
C ASN A 295 -3.22 0.80 5.95
N ALA A 296 -3.69 1.31 7.08
CA ALA A 296 -3.00 2.35 7.85
C ALA A 296 -1.74 1.86 8.59
N GLY A 297 -1.46 0.56 8.64
CA GLY A 297 -0.30 0.00 9.34
C GLY A 297 1.04 0.60 8.91
N GLY A 298 1.21 0.88 7.61
CA GLY A 298 2.42 1.51 7.09
C GLY A 298 2.64 2.93 7.63
N VAL A 299 1.61 3.75 7.72
CA VAL A 299 1.73 5.10 8.28
C VAL A 299 1.86 5.05 9.81
N ALA A 300 1.15 4.14 10.48
CA ALA A 300 1.27 3.96 11.92
C ALA A 300 2.70 3.59 12.35
N THR A 301 3.35 2.67 11.63
CA THR A 301 4.76 2.28 11.90
C THR A 301 5.75 3.40 11.58
N SER A 302 5.39 4.33 10.70
CA SER A 302 6.27 5.43 10.28
C SER A 302 6.11 6.71 11.10
N ALA A 303 5.09 6.79 11.95
CA ALA A 303 4.78 7.99 12.74
C ALA A 303 5.66 8.15 13.98
#